data_6e3b7bac74fecefab601a59b172ed1c7
#
_entry.id   6e3b7bac74fecefab601a59b172ed1c7
#
_cell.length_a   1.000
_cell.length_b   1.000
_cell.length_c   1.000
_cell.angle_alpha   90.00
_cell.angle_beta   90.00
_cell.angle_gamma   90.00
#
_symmetry.space_group_name_H-M   'P 1'
#
loop_
_entity.id
_entity.type
_entity.pdbx_description
1 polymer ?
#
loop_
_entity_poly.entity_id
_entity_poly.type
_entity_poly.pdbx_seq_one_letter_code
_entity_poly.pdbx_strand_id
1 'polypeptide(L)'
;MRVATVFRGLVPMGLWVAAACCAWGAAEQPSGVRVIETDRAIKIETDLLEAVIPKKDPKHWMTGIEKGSFLDKKTGFREAGDGLMVVDWLMEAGSDEAYGDKVLAPDGHGVGRYTWYTNETDPARRQYALMAHGSTHRKRVVEGPQLCHRMKPVQPEVIRGKDFAAVKTTYCYEYAAPGRKPGSRWTQWVVFPKDVRYFVLMDRIDTVNDSNEMFLRNDTPGCVRHERGDTFSEIYLSYLGGPQGLRIPASEFFTPFPPDAKFGYRRDTHKLPEHFIRAYRLRDKATGKDGPWLAGMTLEPSIVYEAWCSQRPGGIIVMIEEVYGKPIKAGQSFSAAHIVGYFDSIDEMHNVYGRYKGHTGLTADPTGWRLVK
;
A
#
# COMPACT_ATOMS: atom_id res chain seq x y z
N MET A 1 -36.10 -57.05 -47.78
CA MET A 1 -37.33 -57.32 -46.97
C MET A 1 -37.66 -56.08 -46.16
N ARG A 2 -38.83 -55.56 -46.39
CA ARG A 2 -39.42 -54.36 -45.77
C ARG A 2 -39.73 -54.59 -44.33
N VAL A 3 -39.59 -53.61 -43.45
CA VAL A 3 -40.70 -53.14 -42.58
C VAL A 3 -40.42 -51.69 -42.18
N ALA A 4 -41.38 -50.83 -42.54
CA ALA A 4 -41.50 -49.47 -42.07
C ALA A 4 -42.26 -49.43 -40.75
N THR A 5 -41.86 -48.61 -39.83
CA THR A 5 -42.67 -48.27 -38.65
C THR A 5 -42.74 -46.77 -38.48
N VAL A 6 -43.96 -46.29 -38.63
CA VAL A 6 -44.41 -44.89 -38.41
C VAL A 6 -44.55 -44.69 -36.91
N PHE A 7 -43.94 -43.63 -36.36
CA PHE A 7 -44.28 -43.14 -35.01
C PHE A 7 -44.78 -41.68 -35.09
N ARG A 8 -45.99 -41.54 -34.61
CA ARG A 8 -46.75 -40.30 -34.44
C ARG A 8 -46.11 -39.38 -33.42
N GLY A 9 -46.19 -38.10 -33.70
CA GLY A 9 -45.73 -37.07 -32.85
C GLY A 9 -46.55 -36.90 -31.56
N LEU A 10 -45.84 -36.45 -30.54
CA LEU A 10 -46.35 -35.83 -29.32
C LEU A 10 -45.60 -34.53 -29.12
N VAL A 11 -46.38 -33.45 -29.15
CA VAL A 11 -45.93 -32.06 -28.88
C VAL A 11 -45.91 -31.94 -27.34
N PRO A 12 -44.79 -31.61 -26.71
CA PRO A 12 -44.82 -31.20 -25.31
C PRO A 12 -45.14 -29.69 -25.21
N MET A 13 -46.20 -29.42 -24.49
CA MET A 13 -46.62 -28.09 -24.03
C MET A 13 -45.48 -27.48 -23.18
N GLY A 14 -44.86 -26.43 -23.69
CA GLY A 14 -43.83 -25.69 -22.98
C GLY A 14 -44.44 -24.89 -21.81
N LEU A 15 -44.04 -25.18 -20.61
CA LEU A 15 -44.25 -24.32 -19.43
C LEU A 15 -43.27 -23.14 -19.55
N TRP A 16 -43.82 -21.97 -19.77
CA TRP A 16 -43.08 -20.73 -19.61
C TRP A 16 -42.97 -20.39 -18.12
N VAL A 17 -41.80 -20.68 -17.52
CA VAL A 17 -41.46 -20.13 -16.22
C VAL A 17 -40.97 -18.69 -16.45
N ALA A 18 -41.81 -17.75 -16.07
CA ALA A 18 -41.43 -16.35 -16.01
C ALA A 18 -40.38 -16.18 -14.87
N ALA A 19 -39.12 -16.08 -15.23
CA ALA A 19 -38.08 -15.65 -14.31
C ALA A 19 -38.32 -14.17 -13.99
N ALA A 20 -38.85 -13.89 -12.81
CA ALA A 20 -38.90 -12.57 -12.25
C ALA A 20 -37.46 -12.11 -11.96
N CYS A 21 -36.85 -11.37 -12.88
CA CYS A 21 -35.66 -10.60 -12.62
C CYS A 21 -36.02 -9.56 -11.56
N CYS A 22 -35.67 -9.83 -10.30
CA CYS A 22 -35.58 -8.79 -9.30
C CYS A 22 -34.45 -7.83 -9.73
N ALA A 23 -34.83 -6.81 -10.48
CA ALA A 23 -33.99 -5.65 -10.70
C ALA A 23 -33.81 -4.98 -9.32
N TRP A 24 -32.71 -5.27 -8.68
CA TRP A 24 -32.26 -4.45 -7.57
C TRP A 24 -31.96 -3.08 -8.15
N GLY A 25 -32.83 -2.14 -7.88
CA GLY A 25 -32.61 -0.75 -8.18
C GLY A 25 -31.34 -0.29 -7.47
N ALA A 26 -30.25 -0.20 -8.21
CA ALA A 26 -29.11 0.59 -7.80
C ALA A 26 -29.65 2.02 -7.68
N ALA A 27 -29.83 2.52 -6.46
CA ALA A 27 -30.09 3.92 -6.26
C ALA A 27 -29.00 4.70 -6.97
N GLU A 28 -29.37 5.49 -7.96
CA GLU A 28 -28.48 6.42 -8.65
C GLU A 28 -27.81 7.28 -7.58
N GLN A 29 -26.51 7.09 -7.40
CA GLN A 29 -25.74 7.95 -6.52
C GLN A 29 -25.44 9.24 -7.31
N PRO A 30 -25.84 10.41 -6.80
CA PRO A 30 -25.61 11.68 -7.50
C PRO A 30 -24.16 12.16 -7.47
N SER A 31 -23.23 11.34 -7.00
CA SER A 31 -21.81 11.67 -6.93
C SER A 31 -21.07 11.05 -8.12
N GLY A 32 -20.17 11.78 -8.76
CA GLY A 32 -19.25 11.25 -9.78
C GLY A 32 -18.24 10.22 -9.25
N VAL A 33 -18.48 9.67 -8.06
CA VAL A 33 -17.69 8.60 -7.44
C VAL A 33 -18.59 7.42 -7.12
N ARG A 34 -18.35 6.31 -7.81
CA ARG A 34 -19.08 5.05 -7.65
C ARG A 34 -18.34 4.12 -6.69
N VAL A 35 -19.08 3.53 -5.76
CA VAL A 35 -18.56 2.53 -4.82
C VAL A 35 -19.32 1.23 -4.98
N ILE A 36 -18.59 0.16 -5.28
CA ILE A 36 -19.13 -1.19 -5.42
C ILE A 36 -18.53 -2.06 -4.31
N GLU A 37 -19.38 -2.56 -3.44
CA GLU A 37 -18.96 -3.43 -2.35
C GLU A 37 -19.33 -4.89 -2.64
N THR A 38 -18.37 -5.78 -2.38
CA THR A 38 -18.55 -7.22 -2.36
C THR A 38 -18.10 -7.77 -1.00
N ASP A 39 -18.26 -9.06 -0.77
CA ASP A 39 -17.74 -9.70 0.44
C ASP A 39 -16.22 -9.64 0.55
N ARG A 40 -15.51 -9.47 -0.57
CA ARG A 40 -14.05 -9.53 -0.66
C ARG A 40 -13.36 -8.19 -0.85
N ALA A 41 -14.06 -7.22 -1.42
CA ALA A 41 -13.42 -5.98 -1.86
C ALA A 41 -14.39 -4.80 -1.92
N ILE A 42 -13.82 -3.62 -1.90
CA ILE A 42 -14.48 -2.34 -2.16
C ILE A 42 -13.82 -1.77 -3.41
N LYS A 43 -14.55 -1.73 -4.53
CA LYS A 43 -14.11 -1.06 -5.75
C LYS A 43 -14.58 0.39 -5.73
N ILE A 44 -13.66 1.30 -5.97
CA ILE A 44 -13.91 2.73 -6.14
C ILE A 44 -13.68 3.08 -7.61
N GLU A 45 -14.64 3.80 -8.20
CA GLU A 45 -14.55 4.33 -9.56
C GLU A 45 -14.87 5.82 -9.53
N THR A 46 -13.95 6.62 -10.05
CA THR A 46 -14.17 8.02 -10.39
C THR A 46 -14.14 8.18 -11.91
N ASP A 47 -14.34 9.38 -12.40
CA ASP A 47 -14.18 9.67 -13.84
C ASP A 47 -12.74 9.42 -14.31
N LEU A 48 -11.75 9.56 -13.41
CA LEU A 48 -10.33 9.51 -13.72
C LEU A 48 -9.59 8.29 -13.20
N LEU A 49 -10.12 7.59 -12.19
CA LEU A 49 -9.45 6.48 -11.51
C LEU A 49 -10.37 5.28 -11.28
N GLU A 50 -9.76 4.11 -11.21
CA GLU A 50 -10.30 2.93 -10.53
C GLU A 50 -9.31 2.41 -9.51
N ALA A 51 -9.82 1.90 -8.40
CA ALA A 51 -9.03 1.25 -7.37
C ALA A 51 -9.84 0.17 -6.65
N VAL A 52 -9.16 -0.84 -6.12
CA VAL A 52 -9.78 -1.86 -5.26
C VAL A 52 -9.07 -1.88 -3.92
N ILE A 53 -9.84 -1.78 -2.86
CA ILE A 53 -9.38 -1.98 -1.49
C ILE A 53 -9.84 -3.37 -1.06
N PRO A 54 -8.95 -4.31 -0.76
CA PRO A 54 -9.33 -5.64 -0.34
C PRO A 54 -10.00 -5.57 1.03
N LYS A 55 -11.14 -6.21 1.16
CA LYS A 55 -11.67 -6.62 2.45
C LYS A 55 -10.88 -7.84 2.90
N LYS A 56 -11.02 -8.23 4.17
CA LYS A 56 -10.39 -9.44 4.65
C LYS A 56 -10.73 -10.65 3.75
N ASP A 57 -9.72 -11.13 3.09
CA ASP A 57 -9.69 -12.49 2.54
C ASP A 57 -8.46 -13.18 3.16
N PRO A 58 -8.58 -14.41 3.73
CA PRO A 58 -7.43 -15.17 4.22
C PRO A 58 -6.35 -15.44 3.16
N LYS A 59 -6.70 -15.29 1.89
CA LYS A 59 -5.79 -15.43 0.75
C LYS A 59 -5.17 -14.11 0.31
N HIS A 60 -5.73 -12.96 0.70
CA HIS A 60 -5.19 -11.64 0.43
C HIS A 60 -4.36 -11.21 1.63
N TRP A 61 -3.09 -11.06 1.39
CA TRP A 61 -2.09 -10.74 2.40
C TRP A 61 -1.59 -9.29 2.30
N MET A 62 -2.13 -8.50 1.36
CA MET A 62 -1.75 -7.10 1.16
C MET A 62 -2.74 -6.16 1.81
N THR A 63 -2.23 -5.08 2.39
CA THR A 63 -2.98 -3.91 2.84
C THR A 63 -2.97 -2.84 1.75
N GLY A 64 -3.70 -1.74 1.94
CA GLY A 64 -3.73 -0.65 0.97
C GLY A 64 -4.56 -0.95 -0.28
N ILE A 65 -4.04 -0.60 -1.45
CA ILE A 65 -4.69 -0.82 -2.75
C ILE A 65 -4.24 -2.15 -3.34
N GLU A 66 -5.21 -2.94 -3.80
CA GLU A 66 -4.96 -4.27 -4.36
C GLU A 66 -4.09 -4.20 -5.62
N LYS A 67 -3.17 -5.15 -5.72
CA LYS A 67 -2.28 -5.34 -6.86
C LYS A 67 -3.01 -5.29 -8.19
N GLY A 68 -2.51 -4.49 -9.12
CA GLY A 68 -3.01 -4.37 -10.47
C GLY A 68 -4.42 -3.74 -10.56
N SER A 69 -4.92 -3.13 -9.50
CA SER A 69 -6.25 -2.55 -9.46
C SER A 69 -6.29 -1.04 -9.65
N PHE A 70 -5.19 -0.35 -9.46
CA PHE A 70 -5.13 1.10 -9.58
C PHE A 70 -4.95 1.51 -11.04
N LEU A 71 -6.02 2.01 -11.65
CA LEU A 71 -6.08 2.37 -13.06
C LEU A 71 -6.19 3.89 -13.24
N ASP A 72 -5.31 4.45 -14.05
CA ASP A 72 -5.45 5.79 -14.62
C ASP A 72 -6.33 5.73 -15.89
N LYS A 73 -7.56 6.18 -15.81
CA LYS A 73 -8.48 6.17 -16.97
C LYS A 73 -8.07 7.12 -18.07
N LYS A 74 -7.30 8.19 -17.75
CA LYS A 74 -6.81 9.15 -18.74
C LYS A 74 -5.81 8.51 -19.71
N THR A 75 -4.91 7.68 -19.19
CA THR A 75 -3.81 7.12 -19.98
C THR A 75 -3.94 5.62 -20.23
N GLY A 76 -4.83 4.93 -19.51
CA GLY A 76 -4.97 3.48 -19.53
C GLY A 76 -3.89 2.75 -18.73
N PHE A 77 -2.95 3.46 -18.10
CA PHE A 77 -1.92 2.83 -17.27
C PHE A 77 -2.51 2.27 -15.99
N ARG A 78 -1.99 1.12 -15.62
CA ARG A 78 -2.31 0.44 -14.39
C ARG A 78 -1.01 0.10 -13.68
N GLU A 79 -0.96 0.30 -12.36
CA GLU A 79 0.22 -0.09 -11.59
C GLU A 79 0.48 -1.60 -11.78
N ALA A 80 1.76 -1.97 -11.95
CA ALA A 80 2.20 -3.34 -12.26
C ALA A 80 2.89 -4.03 -11.09
N GLY A 81 2.67 -3.53 -9.87
CA GLY A 81 3.36 -3.99 -8.66
C GLY A 81 2.62 -5.05 -7.85
N ASP A 82 2.93 -5.08 -6.59
CA ASP A 82 2.33 -5.97 -5.60
C ASP A 82 1.35 -5.22 -4.65
N GLY A 83 0.85 -4.08 -5.08
CA GLY A 83 -0.06 -3.20 -4.33
C GLY A 83 0.57 -1.86 -3.95
N LEU A 84 -0.27 -0.93 -3.50
CA LEU A 84 0.15 0.41 -3.10
C LEU A 84 -0.18 0.64 -1.63
N MET A 85 0.68 1.40 -0.94
CA MET A 85 0.51 1.75 0.48
C MET A 85 0.37 0.53 1.38
N VAL A 86 1.33 -0.37 1.24
CA VAL A 86 1.42 -1.58 2.07
C VAL A 86 2.07 -1.22 3.40
N VAL A 87 1.43 -1.64 4.49
CA VAL A 87 1.89 -1.39 5.86
C VAL A 87 2.43 -2.68 6.47
N ASP A 88 3.54 -2.53 7.16
CA ASP A 88 4.27 -3.63 7.79
C ASP A 88 4.21 -3.59 9.33
N TRP A 89 5.33 -3.86 9.96
CA TRP A 89 5.50 -3.96 11.42
C TRP A 89 5.50 -2.62 12.14
N LEU A 90 5.17 -2.65 13.44
CA LEU A 90 5.64 -1.66 14.40
C LEU A 90 7.03 -2.06 14.89
N MET A 91 7.95 -1.13 14.80
CA MET A 91 9.36 -1.33 15.16
C MET A 91 9.88 -0.27 16.12
N GLU A 92 11.01 -0.55 16.70
CA GLU A 92 11.80 0.41 17.49
C GLU A 92 13.29 0.28 17.18
N ALA A 93 14.10 1.22 17.65
CA ALA A 93 15.56 1.12 17.56
C ALA A 93 16.08 -0.13 18.30
N GLY A 94 17.03 -0.83 17.70
CA GLY A 94 17.63 -2.05 18.25
C GLY A 94 17.92 -3.09 17.19
N SER A 95 18.02 -4.36 17.59
CA SER A 95 18.24 -5.48 16.67
C SER A 95 17.39 -6.67 17.09
N ASP A 96 16.76 -7.32 16.13
CA ASP A 96 16.00 -8.55 16.35
C ASP A 96 16.87 -9.71 16.85
N GLU A 97 18.19 -9.65 16.66
CA GLU A 97 19.15 -10.61 17.21
C GLU A 97 19.03 -10.74 18.73
N ALA A 98 18.63 -9.66 19.42
CA ALA A 98 18.40 -9.65 20.86
C ALA A 98 17.28 -10.61 21.31
N TYR A 99 16.40 -11.00 20.40
CA TYR A 99 15.32 -11.93 20.71
C TYR A 99 15.73 -13.40 20.55
N GLY A 100 16.79 -13.71 19.81
CA GLY A 100 17.22 -15.07 19.52
C GLY A 100 16.11 -15.90 18.84
N ASP A 101 16.00 -17.17 19.24
CA ASP A 101 14.99 -18.09 18.71
C ASP A 101 13.61 -17.97 19.37
N LYS A 102 13.46 -17.05 20.34
CA LYS A 102 12.23 -16.89 21.15
C LYS A 102 11.11 -16.12 20.43
N VAL A 103 11.29 -15.77 19.19
CA VAL A 103 10.41 -14.83 18.46
C VAL A 103 9.48 -15.54 17.46
N LEU A 104 9.23 -16.82 17.65
CA LEU A 104 8.31 -17.56 16.80
C LEU A 104 6.87 -17.45 17.33
N ALA A 105 5.97 -16.98 16.47
CA ALA A 105 4.54 -17.10 16.72
C ALA A 105 4.13 -18.59 16.77
N PRO A 106 3.02 -18.94 17.44
CA PRO A 106 2.56 -20.33 17.61
C PRO A 106 2.36 -21.10 16.31
N ASP A 107 2.16 -20.41 15.21
CA ASP A 107 1.97 -20.99 13.88
C ASP A 107 3.28 -21.10 13.06
N GLY A 108 4.42 -20.95 13.68
CA GLY A 108 5.73 -20.99 13.04
C GLY A 108 6.12 -19.69 12.32
N HIS A 109 5.29 -18.65 12.42
CA HIS A 109 5.59 -17.33 11.87
C HIS A 109 6.27 -16.47 12.93
N GLY A 110 7.49 -16.04 12.67
CA GLY A 110 8.26 -15.22 13.59
C GLY A 110 7.75 -13.79 13.66
N VAL A 111 7.74 -13.22 14.85
CA VAL A 111 7.43 -11.79 15.06
C VAL A 111 8.64 -10.92 14.72
N GLY A 112 9.85 -11.40 14.92
CA GLY A 112 11.08 -10.68 14.65
C GLY A 112 11.85 -11.17 13.44
N ARG A 113 11.64 -12.43 13.06
CA ARG A 113 12.33 -13.05 11.93
C ARG A 113 11.38 -13.34 10.80
N TYR A 114 10.49 -12.64 10.50
CA TYR A 114 9.61 -12.63 9.39
C TYR A 114 9.26 -13.92 8.73
N THR A 115 7.99 -14.06 8.66
CA THR A 115 7.17 -15.10 8.08
C THR A 115 7.63 -15.64 6.73
N TRP A 116 8.27 -14.84 5.90
CA TRP A 116 8.79 -15.27 4.60
C TRP A 116 10.01 -16.16 4.70
N TYR A 117 10.70 -16.09 5.83
CA TYR A 117 12.01 -16.72 6.00
C TYR A 117 12.03 -17.76 7.10
N THR A 118 10.90 -18.02 7.75
CA THR A 118 10.81 -19.04 8.80
C THR A 118 11.11 -20.44 8.26
N ASN A 119 10.83 -20.68 6.98
CA ASN A 119 11.18 -21.92 6.30
C ASN A 119 12.50 -21.83 5.51
N GLU A 120 13.23 -20.73 5.64
CA GLU A 120 14.46 -20.51 4.93
C GLU A 120 15.60 -21.24 5.64
N THR A 121 16.14 -22.24 4.98
CA THR A 121 17.28 -23.01 5.45
C THR A 121 18.61 -22.38 5.05
N ASP A 122 18.60 -21.47 4.08
CA ASP A 122 19.78 -20.77 3.59
C ASP A 122 20.21 -19.67 4.59
N PRO A 123 21.41 -19.78 5.23
CA PRO A 123 21.89 -18.78 6.15
C PRO A 123 22.04 -17.38 5.55
N ALA A 124 22.37 -17.26 4.25
CA ALA A 124 22.51 -16.00 3.56
C ALA A 124 21.16 -15.29 3.42
N ARG A 125 20.10 -16.03 3.16
CA ARG A 125 18.75 -15.49 3.09
C ARG A 125 18.18 -15.15 4.46
N ARG A 126 18.52 -15.91 5.52
CA ARG A 126 18.19 -15.51 6.91
C ARG A 126 18.85 -14.20 7.29
N GLN A 127 20.11 -14.03 6.92
CA GLN A 127 20.86 -12.79 7.17
C GLN A 127 20.25 -11.62 6.40
N TYR A 128 19.79 -11.84 5.18
CA TYR A 128 19.03 -10.89 4.37
C TYR A 128 17.74 -10.45 5.06
N ALA A 129 17.00 -11.39 5.64
CA ALA A 129 15.75 -11.11 6.35
C ALA A 129 15.96 -10.23 7.59
N LEU A 130 17.01 -10.50 8.36
CA LEU A 130 17.39 -9.70 9.54
C LEU A 130 17.86 -8.29 9.17
N MET A 131 18.36 -8.09 7.94
CA MET A 131 18.78 -6.78 7.44
C MET A 131 17.62 -5.97 6.82
N ALA A 132 16.45 -6.55 6.65
CA ALA A 132 15.31 -5.90 6.00
C ALA A 132 14.56 -4.87 6.86
N HIS A 133 15.15 -4.44 7.99
CA HIS A 133 14.53 -3.50 8.92
C HIS A 133 15.15 -2.12 8.96
N GLY A 134 15.60 -1.61 7.86
CA GLY A 134 16.28 -0.36 7.74
C GLY A 134 17.76 -0.56 7.41
N SER A 135 18.21 0.17 6.41
CA SER A 135 19.52 -0.04 5.79
C SER A 135 20.68 0.39 6.65
N THR A 136 20.52 1.45 7.39
CA THR A 136 21.61 2.15 8.07
C THR A 136 21.42 2.22 9.57
N HIS A 137 20.19 2.01 10.04
CA HIS A 137 19.83 2.05 11.43
C HIS A 137 19.10 0.76 11.82
N ARG A 138 19.71 -0.04 12.68
CA ARG A 138 19.13 -1.32 13.10
C ARG A 138 17.84 -1.08 13.87
N LYS A 139 16.81 -1.82 13.50
CA LYS A 139 15.51 -1.81 14.16
C LYS A 139 15.09 -3.22 14.54
N ARG A 140 14.26 -3.30 15.55
CA ARG A 140 13.64 -4.55 16.00
C ARG A 140 12.13 -4.39 16.07
N VAL A 141 11.43 -5.49 15.94
CA VAL A 141 9.98 -5.51 16.03
C VAL A 141 9.48 -5.22 17.43
N VAL A 142 8.45 -4.42 17.53
CA VAL A 142 7.64 -4.24 18.75
C VAL A 142 6.39 -5.10 18.66
N GLU A 143 5.65 -5.00 17.57
CA GLU A 143 4.47 -5.80 17.29
C GLU A 143 4.45 -6.28 15.85
N GLY A 144 3.94 -7.48 15.66
CA GLY A 144 3.77 -8.15 14.39
C GLY A 144 2.58 -9.11 14.41
N PRO A 145 2.51 -10.03 13.47
CA PRO A 145 3.29 -10.14 12.25
C PRO A 145 3.03 -8.98 11.30
N GLN A 146 3.76 -8.96 10.19
CA GLN A 146 3.55 -8.03 9.09
C GLN A 146 2.08 -8.02 8.66
N LEU A 147 1.42 -6.86 8.69
CA LEU A 147 -0.01 -6.76 8.44
C LEU A 147 -0.41 -7.19 7.03
N CYS A 148 0.50 -7.00 6.06
CA CYS A 148 0.28 -7.47 4.69
C CYS A 148 0.19 -9.00 4.56
N HIS A 149 0.63 -9.77 5.55
CA HIS A 149 0.55 -11.23 5.56
C HIS A 149 -0.61 -11.78 6.39
N ARG A 150 -0.98 -11.06 7.44
CA ARG A 150 -2.03 -11.50 8.36
C ARG A 150 -2.88 -10.31 8.79
N MET A 151 -4.08 -10.28 8.28
CA MET A 151 -5.07 -9.30 8.66
C MET A 151 -6.16 -9.95 9.51
N LYS A 152 -6.50 -9.34 10.64
CA LYS A 152 -7.79 -9.63 11.24
C LYS A 152 -8.90 -9.13 10.33
N PRO A 153 -10.06 -9.83 10.32
CA PRO A 153 -11.24 -9.33 9.66
C PRO A 153 -11.73 -8.09 10.39
N VAL A 154 -11.40 -6.96 9.88
CA VAL A 154 -12.05 -5.72 10.27
C VAL A 154 -13.04 -5.35 9.17
N GLN A 155 -14.29 -5.08 9.56
CA GLN A 155 -15.27 -4.60 8.61
C GLN A 155 -14.89 -3.16 8.25
N PRO A 156 -14.55 -2.87 6.99
CA PRO A 156 -14.25 -1.49 6.59
C PRO A 156 -15.49 -0.62 6.67
N GLU A 157 -15.29 0.63 7.04
CA GLU A 157 -16.32 1.66 7.00
C GLU A 157 -16.21 2.43 5.69
N VAL A 158 -17.29 2.45 4.91
CA VAL A 158 -17.37 3.19 3.64
C VAL A 158 -18.19 4.46 3.84
N ILE A 159 -17.57 5.59 3.53
CA ILE A 159 -18.20 6.91 3.60
C ILE A 159 -18.36 7.43 2.18
N ARG A 160 -19.60 7.84 1.86
CA ARG A 160 -19.98 8.39 0.55
C ARG A 160 -20.32 9.86 0.72
N GLY A 161 -19.47 10.71 0.19
CA GLY A 161 -19.69 12.14 0.08
C GLY A 161 -20.23 12.53 -1.29
N LYS A 162 -20.55 13.83 -1.47
CA LYS A 162 -21.04 14.37 -2.75
C LYS A 162 -19.98 14.23 -3.87
N ASP A 163 -18.72 14.55 -3.56
CA ASP A 163 -17.63 14.63 -4.54
C ASP A 163 -16.43 13.76 -4.14
N PHE A 164 -16.64 12.74 -3.31
CA PHE A 164 -15.62 11.79 -2.88
C PHE A 164 -16.24 10.49 -2.34
N ALA A 165 -15.42 9.46 -2.28
CA ALA A 165 -15.64 8.30 -1.43
C ALA A 165 -14.45 8.11 -0.50
N ALA A 166 -14.70 7.65 0.71
CA ALA A 166 -13.65 7.29 1.65
C ALA A 166 -13.85 5.89 2.21
N VAL A 167 -12.75 5.20 2.47
CA VAL A 167 -12.73 3.91 3.15
C VAL A 167 -11.83 4.02 4.36
N LYS A 168 -12.35 3.64 5.52
CA LYS A 168 -11.59 3.52 6.77
C LYS A 168 -11.46 2.05 7.11
N THR A 169 -10.24 1.59 7.29
CA THR A 169 -9.93 0.21 7.70
C THR A 169 -9.11 0.25 8.96
N THR A 170 -9.44 -0.58 9.94
CA THR A 170 -8.68 -0.69 11.20
C THR A 170 -8.22 -2.13 11.39
N TYR A 171 -6.96 -2.30 11.70
CA TYR A 171 -6.34 -3.58 12.01
C TYR A 171 -5.78 -3.56 13.42
N CYS A 172 -5.65 -4.75 14.01
CA CYS A 172 -5.03 -4.92 15.31
C CYS A 172 -3.84 -5.87 15.17
N TYR A 173 -2.70 -5.48 15.70
CA TYR A 173 -1.55 -6.37 15.79
C TYR A 173 -1.85 -7.50 16.78
N GLU A 174 -1.56 -8.75 16.38
CA GLU A 174 -1.93 -9.94 17.14
C GLU A 174 -0.78 -10.51 17.96
N TYR A 175 0.46 -10.14 17.60
CA TYR A 175 1.67 -10.66 18.22
C TYR A 175 2.57 -9.51 18.62
N ALA A 176 3.34 -9.75 19.67
CA ALA A 176 4.32 -8.80 20.15
C ALA A 176 5.65 -9.50 20.43
N ALA A 177 6.72 -8.76 20.31
CA ALA A 177 8.05 -9.21 20.67
C ALA A 177 8.17 -9.49 22.19
N PRO A 178 9.15 -10.27 22.64
CA PRO A 178 9.39 -10.53 24.05
C PRO A 178 9.45 -9.24 24.88
N GLY A 179 8.66 -9.17 25.96
CA GLY A 179 8.55 -7.99 26.82
C GLY A 179 7.62 -6.88 26.28
N ARG A 180 6.94 -7.11 25.17
CA ARG A 180 5.96 -6.22 24.57
C ARG A 180 4.55 -6.79 24.68
N LYS A 181 3.53 -5.96 24.45
CA LYS A 181 2.11 -6.35 24.46
C LYS A 181 1.55 -6.27 23.06
N PRO A 182 0.76 -7.26 22.59
CA PRO A 182 -0.01 -7.12 21.38
C PRO A 182 -1.21 -6.21 21.62
N GLY A 183 -1.76 -5.63 20.56
CA GLY A 183 -3.01 -4.88 20.62
C GLY A 183 -2.95 -3.44 20.11
N SER A 184 -1.79 -2.97 19.67
CA SER A 184 -1.75 -1.70 18.94
C SER A 184 -2.63 -1.76 17.70
N ARG A 185 -3.24 -0.63 17.36
CA ARG A 185 -4.14 -0.53 16.21
C ARG A 185 -3.49 0.31 15.13
N TRP A 186 -3.59 -0.17 13.91
CA TRP A 186 -3.33 0.59 12.72
C TRP A 186 -4.65 0.92 12.03
N THR A 187 -4.91 2.19 11.79
CA THR A 187 -6.08 2.68 11.05
C THR A 187 -5.62 3.36 9.79
N GLN A 188 -6.13 2.91 8.64
CA GLN A 188 -5.91 3.56 7.36
C GLN A 188 -7.21 4.20 6.88
N TRP A 189 -7.12 5.48 6.51
CA TRP A 189 -8.13 6.20 5.77
C TRP A 189 -7.66 6.37 4.34
N VAL A 190 -8.51 6.05 3.38
CA VAL A 190 -8.24 6.29 1.96
C VAL A 190 -9.41 7.08 1.38
N VAL A 191 -9.14 8.26 0.87
CA VAL A 191 -10.13 9.17 0.27
C VAL A 191 -9.85 9.31 -1.21
N PHE A 192 -10.86 9.07 -2.03
CA PHE A 192 -10.85 9.26 -3.48
C PHE A 192 -11.69 10.48 -3.83
N PRO A 193 -11.09 11.66 -3.98
CA PRO A 193 -11.80 12.83 -4.47
C PRO A 193 -12.18 12.62 -5.94
N LYS A 194 -13.30 13.21 -6.34
CA LYS A 194 -13.67 13.34 -7.75
C LYS A 194 -12.64 14.19 -8.50
N ASP A 195 -12.58 14.11 -9.78
CA ASP A 195 -11.83 15.00 -10.70
C ASP A 195 -10.31 15.09 -10.50
N VAL A 196 -9.70 14.15 -9.74
CA VAL A 196 -8.25 14.05 -9.59
C VAL A 196 -7.75 12.63 -9.86
N ARG A 197 -6.47 12.52 -10.25
CA ARG A 197 -5.81 11.25 -10.58
C ARG A 197 -5.00 10.68 -9.41
N TYR A 198 -5.39 11.02 -8.18
CA TYR A 198 -4.76 10.56 -6.96
C TYR A 198 -5.79 10.32 -5.87
N PHE A 199 -5.41 9.54 -4.90
CA PHE A 199 -6.12 9.44 -3.62
C PHE A 199 -5.28 10.04 -2.50
N VAL A 200 -5.96 10.45 -1.44
CA VAL A 200 -5.35 10.95 -0.21
C VAL A 200 -5.54 9.90 0.87
N LEU A 201 -4.52 9.64 1.65
CA LEU A 201 -4.64 8.67 2.73
C LEU A 201 -3.90 9.13 3.99
N MET A 202 -4.26 8.48 5.10
CA MET A 202 -3.59 8.61 6.39
C MET A 202 -3.43 7.24 7.01
N ASP A 203 -2.23 6.94 7.47
CA ASP A 203 -1.94 5.86 8.39
C ASP A 203 -1.83 6.41 9.80
N ARG A 204 -2.55 5.79 10.75
CA ARG A 204 -2.52 6.14 12.16
C ARG A 204 -2.24 4.90 13.00
N ILE A 205 -1.34 5.05 13.94
CA ILE A 205 -1.06 4.05 14.97
C ILE A 205 -1.56 4.56 16.31
N ASP A 206 -2.33 3.73 17.02
CA ASP A 206 -2.66 3.87 18.44
C ASP A 206 -1.91 2.76 19.17
N THR A 207 -0.81 3.09 19.89
CA THR A 207 0.08 2.08 20.48
C THR A 207 -0.31 1.68 21.89
N VAL A 208 -0.08 0.40 22.24
CA VAL A 208 -0.19 -0.13 23.61
C VAL A 208 1.17 -0.32 24.27
N ASN A 209 2.25 0.02 23.58
CA ASN A 209 3.62 -0.12 24.04
C ASN A 209 4.32 1.23 24.18
N ASP A 210 5.11 1.39 25.23
CA ASP A 210 6.11 2.45 25.33
C ASP A 210 7.27 2.16 24.38
N SER A 211 7.84 3.19 23.76
CA SER A 211 9.10 3.10 23.05
C SER A 211 9.83 4.44 23.09
N ASN A 212 11.15 4.40 23.13
CA ASN A 212 11.97 5.61 23.01
C ASN A 212 12.06 6.10 21.56
N GLU A 213 11.76 5.22 20.61
CA GLU A 213 11.82 5.54 19.18
C GLU A 213 10.95 4.55 18.40
N MET A 214 9.67 4.88 18.19
CA MET A 214 8.70 4.02 17.50
C MET A 214 8.68 4.32 16.00
N PHE A 215 8.60 3.27 15.18
CA PHE A 215 8.49 3.39 13.72
C PHE A 215 7.32 2.57 13.19
N LEU A 216 6.63 3.14 12.20
CA LEU A 216 5.77 2.39 11.30
C LEU A 216 6.47 2.32 9.94
N ARG A 217 6.63 1.11 9.41
CA ARG A 217 7.16 0.87 8.08
C ARG A 217 6.03 0.71 7.09
N ASN A 218 6.16 1.40 5.96
CA ASN A 218 5.26 1.26 4.84
C ASN A 218 6.00 1.30 3.49
N ASP A 219 5.35 0.78 2.47
CA ASP A 219 5.81 0.83 1.08
C ASP A 219 5.01 1.94 0.35
N THR A 220 5.65 3.07 0.03
CA THR A 220 5.01 4.27 -0.55
C THR A 220 5.73 4.74 -1.82
N PRO A 221 5.11 4.81 -2.99
CA PRO A 221 3.72 4.44 -3.28
C PRO A 221 3.47 2.95 -3.18
N GLY A 222 4.47 2.10 -3.32
CA GLY A 222 4.39 0.67 -3.29
C GLY A 222 5.47 -0.01 -4.11
N CYS A 223 5.21 -1.24 -4.50
CA CYS A 223 6.13 -2.08 -5.26
C CYS A 223 5.84 -2.00 -6.75
N VAL A 224 6.90 -2.03 -7.57
CA VAL A 224 6.77 -2.19 -9.02
C VAL A 224 7.59 -3.39 -9.47
N ARG A 225 6.98 -4.30 -10.26
CA ARG A 225 7.72 -5.41 -10.87
C ARG A 225 8.51 -4.90 -12.05
N HIS A 226 9.81 -5.18 -12.05
CA HIS A 226 10.74 -4.65 -13.02
C HIS A 226 11.85 -5.65 -13.33
N GLU A 227 11.60 -6.52 -14.29
CA GLU A 227 12.55 -7.60 -14.58
C GLU A 227 13.71 -7.15 -15.46
N ARG A 228 13.46 -6.30 -16.46
CA ARG A 228 14.47 -5.90 -17.45
C ARG A 228 14.29 -4.47 -17.97
N GLY A 229 13.89 -3.53 -17.12
CA GLY A 229 13.63 -2.16 -17.57
C GLY A 229 12.31 -2.00 -18.32
N ASP A 230 11.34 -2.83 -18.02
CA ASP A 230 10.13 -2.99 -18.83
C ASP A 230 8.90 -2.26 -18.27
N THR A 231 8.89 -1.89 -16.97
CA THR A 231 7.71 -1.30 -16.34
C THR A 231 7.86 0.16 -15.94
N PHE A 232 9.09 0.66 -15.85
CA PHE A 232 9.39 2.08 -15.65
C PHE A 232 10.72 2.46 -16.31
N SER A 233 10.88 3.72 -16.67
CA SER A 233 12.09 4.25 -17.29
C SER A 233 13.02 4.93 -16.32
N GLU A 234 12.48 5.56 -15.30
CA GLU A 234 13.23 6.27 -14.28
C GLU A 234 12.45 6.38 -12.97
N ILE A 235 13.16 6.67 -11.89
CA ILE A 235 12.63 7.00 -10.57
C ILE A 235 12.96 8.47 -10.26
N TYR A 236 12.06 9.16 -9.59
CA TYR A 236 12.26 10.50 -9.06
C TYR A 236 12.17 10.50 -7.53
N LEU A 237 13.17 11.10 -6.86
CA LEU A 237 13.23 11.26 -5.41
C LEU A 237 13.49 12.75 -5.10
N SER A 238 12.49 13.47 -4.57
CA SER A 238 12.63 14.91 -4.31
C SER A 238 13.55 15.24 -3.13
N TYR A 239 13.79 14.29 -2.25
CA TYR A 239 14.56 14.47 -1.01
C TYR A 239 16.06 14.17 -1.15
N LEU A 240 16.52 13.78 -2.35
CA LEU A 240 17.92 13.59 -2.70
C LEU A 240 18.28 14.48 -3.90
N GLY A 241 19.57 14.70 -4.14
CA GLY A 241 20.02 15.46 -5.32
C GLY A 241 19.83 16.99 -5.26
N GLY A 242 19.54 17.54 -4.08
CA GLY A 242 19.35 18.98 -3.88
C GLY A 242 18.00 19.49 -4.36
N PRO A 243 17.87 20.81 -4.72
CA PRO A 243 16.57 21.43 -5.03
C PRO A 243 15.82 20.84 -6.21
N GLN A 244 16.51 20.22 -7.15
CA GLN A 244 15.89 19.62 -8.34
C GLN A 244 15.45 18.16 -8.13
N GLY A 245 15.80 17.57 -6.98
CA GLY A 245 15.61 16.16 -6.72
C GLY A 245 16.58 15.27 -7.51
N LEU A 246 16.55 13.97 -7.25
CA LEU A 246 17.36 12.97 -7.92
C LEU A 246 16.52 12.19 -8.93
N ARG A 247 16.98 12.11 -10.16
CA ARG A 247 16.41 11.23 -11.20
C ARG A 247 17.34 10.04 -11.40
N ILE A 248 16.80 8.84 -11.33
CA ILE A 248 17.53 7.58 -11.35
C ILE A 248 17.01 6.78 -12.53
N PRO A 249 17.86 6.49 -13.55
CA PRO A 249 17.43 5.68 -14.68
C PRO A 249 17.17 4.23 -14.25
N ALA A 250 16.23 3.57 -14.90
CA ALA A 250 15.87 2.17 -14.64
C ALA A 250 17.06 1.21 -14.72
N SER A 251 18.11 1.57 -15.51
CA SER A 251 19.35 0.78 -15.64
C SER A 251 20.08 0.56 -14.31
N GLU A 252 19.91 1.44 -13.34
CA GLU A 252 20.50 1.29 -12.00
C GLU A 252 19.92 0.08 -11.24
N PHE A 253 18.78 -0.45 -11.70
CA PHE A 253 18.09 -1.60 -11.11
C PHE A 253 18.26 -2.90 -11.91
N PHE A 254 19.06 -2.92 -12.98
CA PHE A 254 19.32 -4.12 -13.78
C PHE A 254 20.29 -5.07 -13.10
N THR A 255 21.18 -4.53 -12.28
CA THR A 255 22.10 -5.32 -11.47
C THR A 255 21.61 -5.36 -10.04
N PRO A 256 21.46 -6.54 -9.44
CA PRO A 256 21.09 -6.65 -8.03
C PRO A 256 22.05 -5.88 -7.13
N PHE A 257 21.52 -5.17 -6.17
CA PHE A 257 22.28 -4.52 -5.10
C PHE A 257 21.78 -5.00 -3.74
N PRO A 258 22.60 -4.93 -2.68
CA PRO A 258 22.15 -5.29 -1.35
C PRO A 258 20.87 -4.54 -1.00
N PRO A 259 19.93 -5.20 -0.31
CA PRO A 259 18.72 -4.53 0.15
C PRO A 259 19.10 -3.30 0.96
N ASP A 260 18.29 -2.26 0.80
CA ASP A 260 18.39 -1.05 1.60
C ASP A 260 19.74 -0.29 1.48
N ALA A 261 20.51 -0.58 0.44
CA ALA A 261 21.85 -0.03 0.29
C ALA A 261 21.93 1.18 -0.63
N LYS A 262 20.85 1.53 -1.36
CA LYS A 262 20.88 2.61 -2.35
C LYS A 262 19.76 3.61 -2.14
N PHE A 263 20.07 4.88 -2.46
CA PHE A 263 19.13 5.98 -2.51
C PHE A 263 18.45 6.24 -1.17
N GLY A 264 19.22 6.08 -0.09
CA GLY A 264 18.75 6.23 1.27
C GLY A 264 18.67 7.69 1.72
N TYR A 265 17.64 8.01 2.47
CA TYR A 265 17.48 9.22 3.27
C TYR A 265 17.34 8.84 4.73
N ARG A 266 17.92 9.63 5.63
CA ARG A 266 17.72 9.50 7.07
C ARG A 266 17.70 10.87 7.73
N ARG A 267 16.66 11.14 8.51
CA ARG A 267 16.39 12.44 9.11
C ARG A 267 17.50 12.95 10.03
N ASP A 268 18.23 12.07 10.69
CA ASP A 268 19.31 12.42 11.61
C ASP A 268 20.63 12.79 10.91
N THR A 269 20.81 12.39 9.65
CA THR A 269 22.04 12.60 8.89
C THR A 269 21.87 13.47 7.64
N HIS A 270 20.63 13.68 7.19
CA HIS A 270 20.32 14.49 6.02
C HIS A 270 19.59 15.78 6.43
N LYS A 271 19.77 16.84 5.64
CA LYS A 271 18.94 18.03 5.77
C LYS A 271 17.47 17.67 5.53
N LEU A 272 16.57 18.21 6.36
CA LEU A 272 15.13 18.04 6.17
C LEU A 272 14.73 18.58 4.78
N PRO A 273 14.16 17.74 3.90
CA PRO A 273 13.77 18.17 2.56
C PRO A 273 12.53 19.04 2.61
N GLU A 274 12.40 19.93 1.63
CA GLU A 274 11.20 20.73 1.50
C GLU A 274 9.98 19.91 1.06
N HIS A 275 10.20 18.94 0.19
CA HIS A 275 9.18 18.03 -0.32
C HIS A 275 9.63 16.58 -0.13
N PHE A 276 8.69 15.68 0.12
CA PHE A 276 8.97 14.24 0.23
C PHE A 276 8.13 13.46 -0.80
N ILE A 277 8.64 13.41 -2.02
CA ILE A 277 8.00 12.81 -3.20
C ILE A 277 8.88 11.67 -3.71
N ARG A 278 8.28 10.52 -4.00
CA ARG A 278 8.88 9.36 -4.63
C ARG A 278 8.02 8.92 -5.79
N ALA A 279 8.59 8.73 -6.96
CA ALA A 279 7.80 8.40 -8.13
C ALA A 279 8.53 7.49 -9.11
N TYR A 280 7.75 6.64 -9.79
CA TYR A 280 8.16 5.85 -10.94
C TYR A 280 7.61 6.49 -12.21
N ARG A 281 8.47 6.76 -13.21
CA ARG A 281 8.02 7.06 -14.57
C ARG A 281 7.62 5.75 -15.23
N LEU A 282 6.32 5.45 -15.25
CA LEU A 282 5.82 4.19 -15.78
C LEU A 282 6.15 4.05 -17.27
N ARG A 283 6.29 2.80 -17.71
CA ARG A 283 6.56 2.46 -19.11
C ARG A 283 5.61 1.37 -19.55
N ASP A 284 5.04 1.55 -20.72
CA ASP A 284 4.23 0.53 -21.38
C ASP A 284 5.15 -0.61 -21.82
N LYS A 285 4.92 -1.80 -21.29
CA LYS A 285 5.76 -2.98 -21.51
C LYS A 285 5.77 -3.44 -22.97
N ALA A 286 4.67 -3.25 -23.68
CA ALA A 286 4.52 -3.71 -25.05
C ALA A 286 5.18 -2.76 -26.06
N THR A 287 5.05 -1.45 -25.83
CA THR A 287 5.51 -0.43 -26.76
C THR A 287 6.83 0.24 -26.35
N GLY A 288 7.24 0.09 -25.11
CA GLY A 288 8.41 0.77 -24.54
C GLY A 288 8.21 2.28 -24.33
N LYS A 289 7.00 2.82 -24.53
CA LYS A 289 6.70 4.25 -24.35
C LYS A 289 6.56 4.61 -22.89
N ASP A 290 7.05 5.78 -22.54
CA ASP A 290 6.85 6.33 -21.21
C ASP A 290 5.39 6.77 -21.02
N GLY A 291 4.88 6.46 -19.83
CA GLY A 291 3.54 6.79 -19.36
C GLY A 291 3.56 7.92 -18.32
N PRO A 292 2.56 7.96 -17.43
CA PRO A 292 2.49 8.91 -16.33
C PRO A 292 3.55 8.57 -15.25
N TRP A 293 3.75 9.51 -14.35
CA TRP A 293 4.42 9.26 -13.08
C TRP A 293 3.43 8.64 -12.09
N LEU A 294 3.78 7.51 -11.50
CA LEU A 294 3.12 6.96 -10.31
C LEU A 294 3.89 7.45 -9.09
N ALA A 295 3.30 8.36 -8.33
CA ALA A 295 3.97 8.99 -7.19
C ALA A 295 3.31 8.67 -5.85
N GLY A 296 4.15 8.57 -4.81
CA GLY A 296 3.78 8.62 -3.40
C GLY A 296 4.43 9.85 -2.75
N MET A 297 3.65 10.57 -1.96
CA MET A 297 4.04 11.83 -1.35
C MET A 297 3.71 11.79 0.14
N THR A 298 4.71 11.92 1.01
CA THR A 298 4.48 12.03 2.46
C THR A 298 4.41 13.51 2.82
N LEU A 299 3.23 13.98 3.23
CA LEU A 299 2.86 15.39 3.26
C LEU A 299 3.59 16.23 4.32
N GLU A 300 4.09 15.59 5.38
CA GLU A 300 4.91 16.23 6.39
C GLU A 300 6.32 15.58 6.40
N PRO A 301 7.33 16.21 5.79
CA PRO A 301 8.66 15.60 5.68
C PRO A 301 9.30 15.26 7.02
N SER A 302 9.00 16.00 8.07
CA SER A 302 9.57 15.76 9.41
C SER A 302 9.05 14.48 10.07
N ILE A 303 7.96 13.88 9.54
CA ILE A 303 7.47 12.60 10.04
C ILE A 303 8.29 11.42 9.49
N VAL A 304 8.90 11.56 8.32
CA VAL A 304 9.74 10.51 7.73
C VAL A 304 11.05 10.43 8.48
N TYR A 305 11.37 9.27 9.01
CA TYR A 305 12.65 9.02 9.66
C TYR A 305 13.68 8.51 8.68
N GLU A 306 13.35 7.47 7.94
CA GLU A 306 14.21 6.83 6.94
C GLU A 306 13.42 6.46 5.69
N ALA A 307 14.05 6.52 4.53
CA ALA A 307 13.46 6.05 3.27
C ALA A 307 14.55 5.57 2.29
N TRP A 308 14.24 4.53 1.51
CA TRP A 308 15.18 3.96 0.54
C TRP A 308 14.46 3.19 -0.56
N CYS A 309 15.22 2.85 -1.61
CA CYS A 309 14.78 1.88 -2.61
C CYS A 309 15.35 0.51 -2.27
N SER A 310 14.50 -0.49 -2.24
CA SER A 310 14.88 -1.89 -2.06
C SER A 310 14.62 -2.67 -3.34
N GLN A 311 15.54 -3.57 -3.69
CA GLN A 311 15.39 -4.49 -4.81
C GLN A 311 15.27 -5.91 -4.24
N ARG A 312 14.17 -6.57 -4.54
CA ARG A 312 13.88 -7.94 -4.08
C ARG A 312 14.09 -8.95 -5.20
N PRO A 313 14.34 -10.24 -4.88
CA PRO A 313 14.38 -11.30 -5.88
C PRO A 313 13.12 -11.31 -6.76
N GLY A 314 13.30 -11.62 -8.06
CA GLY A 314 12.20 -11.61 -9.03
C GLY A 314 11.90 -10.23 -9.62
N GLY A 315 12.85 -9.30 -9.55
CA GLY A 315 12.73 -7.99 -10.20
C GLY A 315 11.72 -7.04 -9.55
N ILE A 316 11.50 -7.16 -8.26
CA ILE A 316 10.60 -6.28 -7.52
C ILE A 316 11.40 -5.11 -6.96
N ILE A 317 11.02 -3.90 -7.33
CA ILE A 317 11.53 -2.66 -6.75
C ILE A 317 10.48 -2.13 -5.78
N VAL A 318 10.92 -1.81 -4.57
CA VAL A 318 10.08 -1.31 -3.50
C VAL A 318 10.66 0.01 -3.01
N MET A 319 9.82 1.01 -2.91
CA MET A 319 10.15 2.24 -2.21
C MET A 319 9.60 2.14 -0.79
N ILE A 320 10.49 2.06 0.17
CA ILE A 320 10.19 1.86 1.58
C ILE A 320 10.38 3.17 2.33
N GLU A 321 9.54 3.42 3.31
CA GLU A 321 9.78 4.45 4.32
C GLU A 321 9.42 3.98 5.71
N GLU A 322 10.05 4.58 6.68
CA GLU A 322 9.75 4.45 8.09
C GLU A 322 9.40 5.81 8.65
N VAL A 323 8.20 5.90 9.21
CA VAL A 323 7.68 7.16 9.73
C VAL A 323 7.68 7.19 11.24
N TYR A 324 7.64 8.40 11.78
CA TYR A 324 7.66 8.79 13.18
C TYR A 324 9.08 8.83 13.78
N GLY A 325 9.64 7.71 14.30
CA GLY A 325 10.98 7.68 14.86
C GLY A 325 11.16 8.67 16.03
N LYS A 326 10.21 8.68 16.98
CA LYS A 326 10.19 9.54 18.17
C LYS A 326 9.72 8.76 19.38
N PRO A 327 9.99 9.25 20.61
CA PRO A 327 9.44 8.65 21.83
C PRO A 327 7.92 8.67 21.82
N ILE A 328 7.32 7.60 22.35
CA ILE A 328 5.88 7.45 22.51
C ILE A 328 5.54 6.63 23.74
N LYS A 329 4.42 6.90 24.38
CA LYS A 329 3.89 6.14 25.50
C LYS A 329 2.66 5.34 25.10
N ALA A 330 2.44 4.23 25.80
CA ALA A 330 1.21 3.46 25.67
C ALA A 330 -0.02 4.35 25.82
N GLY A 331 -0.98 4.17 24.92
CA GLY A 331 -2.19 5.01 24.82
C GLY A 331 -2.03 6.28 23.99
N GLN A 332 -0.83 6.61 23.53
CA GLN A 332 -0.60 7.69 22.59
C GLN A 332 -0.70 7.20 21.14
N SER A 333 -0.76 8.14 20.21
CA SER A 333 -0.87 7.87 18.79
C SER A 333 0.00 8.80 17.96
N PHE A 334 0.31 8.35 16.75
CA PHE A 334 0.89 9.16 15.70
C PHE A 334 0.24 8.84 14.36
N SER A 335 0.38 9.76 13.39
CA SER A 335 -0.13 9.56 12.04
C SER A 335 0.77 10.18 10.99
N ALA A 336 0.66 9.66 9.78
CA ALA A 336 1.28 10.22 8.58
C ALA A 336 0.23 10.28 7.47
N ALA A 337 0.18 11.41 6.76
CA ALA A 337 -0.73 11.59 5.64
C ALA A 337 0.05 11.59 4.32
N HIS A 338 -0.57 11.01 3.30
CA HIS A 338 0.06 10.78 2.01
C HIS A 338 -0.88 11.10 0.86
N ILE A 339 -0.31 11.36 -0.31
CA ILE A 339 -0.99 11.36 -1.61
C ILE A 339 -0.33 10.30 -2.47
N VAL A 340 -1.15 9.47 -3.13
CA VAL A 340 -0.67 8.51 -4.12
C VAL A 340 -1.50 8.63 -5.38
N GLY A 341 -0.84 8.70 -6.54
CA GLY A 341 -1.56 8.85 -7.78
C GLY A 341 -0.70 8.97 -9.02
N TYR A 342 -1.37 9.29 -10.13
CA TYR A 342 -0.77 9.49 -11.43
C TYR A 342 -0.65 10.97 -11.76
N PHE A 343 0.50 11.35 -12.31
CA PHE A 343 0.86 12.73 -12.64
C PHE A 343 1.50 12.79 -14.03
N ASP A 344 1.30 13.89 -14.75
CA ASP A 344 1.87 14.06 -16.08
C ASP A 344 3.33 14.56 -16.02
N SER A 345 3.69 15.28 -14.94
CA SER A 345 5.02 15.87 -14.79
C SER A 345 5.47 15.96 -13.32
N ILE A 346 6.78 16.17 -13.13
CA ILE A 346 7.37 16.46 -11.82
C ILE A 346 6.80 17.77 -11.25
N ASP A 347 6.62 18.79 -12.09
CA ASP A 347 6.05 20.08 -11.66
C ASP A 347 4.62 19.92 -11.14
N GLU A 348 3.80 19.08 -11.79
CA GLU A 348 2.46 18.77 -11.30
C GLU A 348 2.52 18.12 -9.91
N MET A 349 3.45 17.17 -9.69
CA MET A 349 3.65 16.56 -8.39
C MET A 349 4.00 17.61 -7.32
N HIS A 350 4.92 18.52 -7.61
CA HIS A 350 5.29 19.59 -6.68
C HIS A 350 4.13 20.55 -6.41
N ASN A 351 3.35 20.90 -7.42
CA ASN A 351 2.18 21.78 -7.28
C ASN A 351 1.10 21.12 -6.40
N VAL A 352 0.84 19.83 -6.59
CA VAL A 352 -0.09 19.08 -5.73
C VAL A 352 0.45 18.98 -4.32
N TYR A 353 1.74 18.64 -4.15
CA TYR A 353 2.38 18.57 -2.85
C TYR A 353 2.26 19.89 -2.08
N GLY A 354 2.55 21.01 -2.73
CA GLY A 354 2.49 22.35 -2.11
C GLY A 354 1.11 22.72 -1.55
N ARG A 355 0.03 22.20 -2.16
CA ARG A 355 -1.35 22.43 -1.66
C ARG A 355 -1.65 21.69 -0.36
N TYR A 356 -0.99 20.56 -0.12
CA TYR A 356 -1.30 19.65 0.97
C TYR A 356 -0.18 19.48 2.00
N LYS A 357 0.97 20.13 1.79
CA LYS A 357 2.14 20.07 2.69
C LYS A 357 1.79 20.44 4.14
N GLY A 358 2.44 19.77 5.09
CA GLY A 358 2.35 20.07 6.53
C GLY A 358 1.18 19.40 7.24
N HIS A 359 0.56 18.37 6.63
CA HIS A 359 -0.51 17.61 7.24
C HIS A 359 -0.07 16.20 7.59
N THR A 360 -0.53 15.70 8.73
CA THR A 360 -0.26 14.34 9.22
C THR A 360 -1.53 13.53 9.45
N GLY A 361 -2.68 14.18 9.54
CA GLY A 361 -3.97 13.57 9.82
C GLY A 361 -4.98 13.76 8.70
N LEU A 362 -6.07 12.98 8.76
CA LEU A 362 -7.20 13.06 7.84
C LEU A 362 -8.49 12.69 8.57
N THR A 363 -9.56 13.42 8.28
CA THR A 363 -10.91 13.10 8.72
C THR A 363 -11.88 13.13 7.54
N ALA A 364 -12.88 12.26 7.56
CA ALA A 364 -13.96 12.26 6.56
C ALA A 364 -15.29 11.87 7.22
N ASP A 365 -16.35 12.52 6.77
CA ASP A 365 -17.75 12.17 7.05
C ASP A 365 -18.59 12.44 5.80
N PRO A 366 -19.88 12.09 5.74
CA PRO A 366 -20.67 12.29 4.52
C PRO A 366 -20.75 13.74 4.01
N THR A 367 -20.43 14.72 4.86
CA THR A 367 -20.46 16.16 4.50
C THR A 367 -19.18 16.65 3.86
N GLY A 368 -18.05 15.96 4.09
CA GLY A 368 -16.77 16.33 3.53
C GLY A 368 -15.59 15.54 4.08
N TRP A 369 -14.43 15.83 3.55
CA TRP A 369 -13.15 15.35 4.06
C TRP A 369 -12.15 16.49 4.18
N ARG A 370 -11.20 16.36 5.07
CA ARG A 370 -10.12 17.34 5.25
C ARG A 370 -8.85 16.71 5.83
N LEU A 371 -7.74 17.26 5.44
CA LEU A 371 -6.46 17.00 6.09
C LEU A 371 -6.35 17.80 7.40
N VAL A 372 -5.62 17.25 8.37
CA VAL A 372 -5.39 17.79 9.70
C VAL A 372 -3.88 17.86 9.94
N LYS A 373 -3.42 18.91 10.62
CA LYS A 373 -2.02 19.09 11.04
C LYS A 373 -1.70 18.24 12.27
#